data_373b02b47a91d1570b6d84b9611e73d2
#
_entry.id   373b02b47a91d1570b6d84b9611e73d2
#
_cell.length_a   1.000
_cell.length_b   1.000
_cell.length_c   1.000
_cell.angle_alpha   90.00
_cell.angle_beta   90.00
_cell.angle_gamma   90.00
#
_symmetry.space_group_name_H-M   'P 1'
#
loop_
_entity.id
_entity.type
_entity.pdbx_description
1 polymer ?
#
loop_
_entity_poly.entity_id
_entity_poly.type
_entity_poly.pdbx_seq_one_letter_code
_entity_poly.pdbx_strand_id
1 'polypeptide(L)'
;KIKNKDGSFFTGKQLFSIFLPSDFNFIMTSKWSKGTKKVEKDIVIKNGELVSGVIDKASIGAEEPESVLHRIAKDYGNEHAKKFLNSILIIIKQYITDYGFSYGYSDLELSEKDREAILNDINETYNKVYDLTNQLNKKTLSPMRGMTREETAEALITYELAKARDRAGITANSNLSDDNAGKIMATTGARGSALNVGQMAGALGQQSRRGKRLHT
;
A
#
# COMPACT_ATOMS: atom_id res chain seq x y z
N LYS A 1 8.68 20.04 -14.68
CA LYS A 1 9.41 19.44 -15.83
C LYS A 1 10.74 20.18 -15.99
N ILE A 2 11.85 19.47 -15.74
CA ILE A 2 13.19 20.04 -15.92
C ILE A 2 13.54 19.90 -17.41
N LYS A 3 13.77 21.03 -18.08
CA LYS A 3 14.12 21.06 -19.50
C LYS A 3 15.61 20.80 -19.71
N ASN A 4 15.92 20.04 -20.71
CA ASN A 4 17.27 19.86 -21.23
C ASN A 4 17.70 21.09 -22.06
N LYS A 5 18.99 21.24 -22.38
CA LYS A 5 19.51 22.34 -23.18
C LYS A 5 18.90 22.42 -24.59
N ASP A 6 18.47 21.28 -25.14
CA ASP A 6 17.78 21.15 -26.43
C ASP A 6 16.26 21.38 -26.35
N GLY A 7 15.72 21.71 -25.17
CA GLY A 7 14.29 21.92 -24.95
C GLY A 7 13.48 20.66 -24.64
N SER A 8 14.08 19.48 -24.68
CA SER A 8 13.46 18.22 -24.26
C SER A 8 13.35 18.15 -22.72
N PHE A 9 12.48 17.26 -22.22
CA PHE A 9 12.28 17.07 -20.78
C PHE A 9 12.99 15.81 -20.30
N PHE A 10 13.65 15.90 -19.15
CA PHE A 10 14.15 14.72 -18.45
C PHE A 10 13.00 13.87 -17.92
N THR A 11 13.14 12.58 -18.08
CA THR A 11 12.29 11.60 -17.39
C THR A 11 12.72 11.46 -15.93
N GLY A 12 11.81 10.96 -15.06
CA GLY A 12 12.17 10.66 -13.66
C GLY A 12 13.33 9.67 -13.53
N LYS A 13 13.41 8.67 -14.44
CA LYS A 13 14.52 7.70 -14.48
C LYS A 13 15.85 8.38 -14.79
N GLN A 14 15.89 9.26 -15.77
CA GLN A 14 17.10 10.03 -16.13
C GLN A 14 17.56 10.92 -14.98
N LEU A 15 16.60 11.61 -14.31
CA LEU A 15 16.93 12.45 -13.16
C LEU A 15 17.49 11.64 -11.99
N PHE A 16 16.91 10.49 -11.70
CA PHE A 16 17.39 9.59 -10.65
C PHE A 16 18.80 9.07 -10.95
N SER A 17 19.08 8.73 -12.21
CA SER A 17 20.37 8.20 -12.66
C SER A 17 21.52 9.19 -12.47
N ILE A 18 21.28 10.50 -12.53
CA ILE A 18 22.34 11.52 -12.36
C ILE A 18 23.07 11.40 -11.01
N PHE A 19 22.41 10.84 -9.99
CA PHE A 19 22.94 10.76 -8.63
C PHE A 19 23.57 9.43 -8.27
N LEU A 20 23.50 8.47 -9.19
CA LEU A 20 24.11 7.17 -9.00
C LEU A 20 25.59 7.18 -9.44
N PRO A 21 26.45 6.40 -8.79
CA PRO A 21 27.80 6.15 -9.32
C PRO A 21 27.73 5.55 -10.72
N SER A 22 28.66 5.94 -11.59
CA SER A 22 28.64 5.56 -13.03
C SER A 22 28.83 4.08 -13.31
N ASP A 23 29.31 3.31 -12.36
CA ASP A 23 29.54 1.88 -12.43
C ASP A 23 28.54 1.08 -11.55
N PHE A 24 27.55 1.77 -10.94
CA PHE A 24 26.60 1.14 -10.05
C PHE A 24 25.63 0.22 -10.80
N ASN A 25 25.56 -1.04 -10.34
CA ASN A 25 24.66 -2.04 -10.88
C ASN A 25 23.75 -2.60 -9.78
N PHE A 26 22.45 -2.69 -10.06
CA PHE A 26 21.46 -3.11 -9.07
C PHE A 26 20.24 -3.73 -9.74
N ILE A 27 19.73 -4.82 -9.16
CA ILE A 27 18.50 -5.48 -9.60
C ILE A 27 17.69 -5.85 -8.37
N MET A 28 16.42 -5.46 -8.36
CA MET A 28 15.47 -5.77 -7.29
C MET A 28 14.04 -5.77 -7.82
N THR A 29 13.19 -6.67 -7.31
CA THR A 29 11.75 -6.64 -7.64
C THR A 29 11.04 -5.59 -6.80
N SER A 30 10.38 -4.61 -7.45
CA SER A 30 9.62 -3.56 -6.80
C SER A 30 8.38 -4.10 -6.10
N LYS A 31 8.10 -3.63 -4.89
CA LYS A 31 6.83 -3.89 -4.21
C LYS A 31 5.65 -3.18 -4.88
N TRP A 32 5.90 -2.04 -5.53
CA TRP A 32 4.92 -1.28 -6.31
C TRP A 32 4.29 -2.11 -7.42
N SER A 33 5.06 -2.93 -8.09
CA SER A 33 4.59 -3.76 -9.21
C SER A 33 3.50 -4.77 -8.83
N LYS A 34 3.35 -5.08 -7.55
CA LYS A 34 2.32 -6.02 -7.06
C LYS A 34 0.91 -5.42 -7.06
N GLY A 35 0.79 -4.08 -7.10
CA GLY A 35 -0.49 -3.37 -7.02
C GLY A 35 -0.96 -2.71 -8.32
N THR A 36 -0.11 -2.62 -9.36
CA THR A 36 -0.42 -1.88 -10.59
C THR A 36 -0.30 -2.78 -11.83
N LYS A 37 -1.23 -2.60 -12.77
CA LYS A 37 -1.27 -3.41 -14.01
C LYS A 37 -0.27 -2.94 -15.09
N LYS A 38 0.34 -1.75 -14.93
CA LYS A 38 1.09 -1.04 -15.99
C LYS A 38 2.57 -0.84 -15.72
N VAL A 39 3.11 -1.32 -14.60
CA VAL A 39 4.47 -0.97 -14.17
C VAL A 39 5.46 -2.10 -14.43
N GLU A 40 6.64 -1.75 -14.88
CA GLU A 40 7.80 -2.62 -14.99
C GLU A 40 8.09 -3.28 -13.63
N LYS A 41 8.14 -4.61 -13.60
CA LYS A 41 8.20 -5.38 -12.34
C LYS A 41 9.52 -5.26 -11.61
N ASP A 42 10.62 -5.14 -12.36
CA ASP A 42 11.95 -5.15 -11.80
C ASP A 42 12.63 -3.80 -11.94
N ILE A 43 13.21 -3.36 -10.83
CA ILE A 43 14.10 -2.22 -10.80
C ILE A 43 15.45 -2.72 -11.30
N VAL A 44 15.89 -2.20 -12.42
CA VAL A 44 17.16 -2.55 -13.05
C VAL A 44 17.99 -1.30 -13.25
N ILE A 45 19.12 -1.22 -12.56
CA ILE A 45 20.12 -0.18 -12.74
C ILE A 45 21.35 -0.83 -13.35
N LYS A 46 21.84 -0.27 -14.47
CA LYS A 46 23.04 -0.72 -15.16
C LYS A 46 23.97 0.47 -15.42
N ASN A 47 25.21 0.36 -14.98
CA ASN A 47 26.23 1.41 -15.15
C ASN A 47 25.71 2.79 -14.72
N GLY A 48 25.07 2.86 -13.54
CA GLY A 48 24.51 4.10 -13.00
C GLY A 48 23.23 4.59 -13.66
N GLU A 49 22.67 3.87 -14.62
CA GLU A 49 21.41 4.26 -15.29
C GLU A 49 20.24 3.38 -14.83
N LEU A 50 19.14 4.02 -14.38
CA LEU A 50 17.90 3.34 -14.09
C LEU A 50 17.17 3.02 -15.40
N VAL A 51 17.33 1.79 -15.86
CA VAL A 51 16.78 1.30 -17.14
C VAL A 51 15.30 0.94 -16.99
N SER A 52 14.93 0.25 -15.92
CA SER A 52 13.59 -0.28 -15.69
C SER A 52 13.17 -0.12 -14.24
N GLY A 53 11.87 -0.13 -14.00
CA GLY A 53 11.27 -0.16 -12.68
C GLY A 53 10.89 1.20 -12.10
N VAL A 54 10.23 1.13 -10.95
CA VAL A 54 9.81 2.29 -10.15
C VAL A 54 10.45 2.19 -8.76
N ILE A 55 11.12 3.26 -8.35
CA ILE A 55 11.75 3.35 -7.05
C ILE A 55 10.67 3.49 -5.96
N ASP A 56 10.70 2.58 -5.00
CA ASP A 56 9.79 2.53 -3.85
C ASP A 56 10.57 2.49 -2.53
N LYS A 57 9.85 2.45 -1.40
CA LYS A 57 10.48 2.36 -0.07
C LYS A 57 11.41 1.14 0.05
N ALA A 58 11.02 0.01 -0.51
CA ALA A 58 11.80 -1.21 -0.41
C ALA A 58 13.13 -1.10 -1.17
N SER A 59 13.16 -0.36 -2.27
CA SER A 59 14.36 -0.24 -3.10
C SER A 59 15.33 0.84 -2.63
N ILE A 60 14.86 1.88 -1.93
CA ILE A 60 15.71 3.01 -1.51
C ILE A 60 15.80 3.17 0.02
N GLY A 61 14.89 2.55 0.78
CA GLY A 61 14.76 2.77 2.22
C GLY A 61 16.01 2.36 3.01
N ALA A 62 16.35 3.16 4.02
CA ALA A 62 17.51 2.89 4.88
C ALA A 62 17.33 1.65 5.78
N GLU A 63 16.10 1.30 6.11
CA GLU A 63 15.75 0.15 6.95
C GLU A 63 15.65 -1.17 6.15
N GLU A 64 15.68 -1.09 4.81
CA GLU A 64 15.57 -2.27 3.95
C GLU A 64 16.97 -2.80 3.63
N PRO A 65 17.26 -4.05 3.97
CA PRO A 65 18.54 -4.68 3.62
C PRO A 65 18.68 -4.74 2.10
N GLU A 66 19.92 -4.57 1.62
CA GLU A 66 20.27 -4.59 0.20
C GLU A 66 19.56 -3.52 -0.66
N SER A 67 19.03 -2.43 -0.05
CA SER A 67 18.50 -1.28 -0.80
C SER A 67 19.59 -0.54 -1.57
N VAL A 68 19.18 0.32 -2.53
CA VAL A 68 20.12 1.17 -3.30
C VAL A 68 20.99 2.01 -2.35
N LEU A 69 20.38 2.59 -1.30
CA LEU A 69 21.13 3.37 -0.30
C LEU A 69 22.12 2.51 0.46
N HIS A 70 21.72 1.32 0.89
CA HIS A 70 22.58 0.38 1.59
C HIS A 70 23.78 -0.05 0.70
N ARG A 71 23.52 -0.38 -0.55
CA ARG A 71 24.58 -0.76 -1.51
C ARG A 71 25.53 0.40 -1.80
N ILE A 72 25.03 1.62 -1.98
CA ILE A 72 25.90 2.80 -2.17
C ILE A 72 26.76 3.02 -0.93
N ALA A 73 26.22 2.94 0.29
CA ALA A 73 26.99 3.11 1.51
C ALA A 73 28.07 2.02 1.68
N LYS A 74 27.74 0.78 1.34
CA LYS A 74 28.64 -0.37 1.46
C LYS A 74 29.75 -0.35 0.41
N ASP A 75 29.42 -0.09 -0.85
CA ASP A 75 30.34 -0.26 -1.97
C ASP A 75 31.14 1.02 -2.27
N TYR A 76 30.57 2.22 -1.98
CA TYR A 76 31.17 3.53 -2.28
C TYR A 76 31.43 4.40 -1.04
N GLY A 77 30.99 3.95 0.13
CA GLY A 77 31.19 4.63 1.41
C GLY A 77 30.16 5.71 1.75
N ASN A 78 30.19 6.14 3.01
CA ASN A 78 29.17 7.02 3.61
C ASN A 78 29.09 8.41 2.95
N GLU A 79 30.19 8.95 2.44
CA GLU A 79 30.19 10.25 1.76
C GLU A 79 29.41 10.21 0.44
N HIS A 80 29.49 9.12 -0.31
CA HIS A 80 28.67 8.92 -1.51
C HIS A 80 27.20 8.75 -1.16
N ALA A 81 26.88 7.96 -0.13
CA ALA A 81 25.50 7.80 0.37
C ALA A 81 24.90 9.15 0.82
N LYS A 82 25.67 9.98 1.53
CA LYS A 82 25.27 11.33 1.95
C LYS A 82 25.00 12.24 0.75
N LYS A 83 25.89 12.26 -0.25
CA LYS A 83 25.69 13.05 -1.47
C LYS A 83 24.44 12.61 -2.22
N PHE A 84 24.26 11.29 -2.39
CA PHE A 84 23.09 10.71 -3.02
C PHE A 84 21.79 11.15 -2.33
N LEU A 85 21.68 11.00 -0.99
CA LEU A 85 20.51 11.42 -0.23
C LEU A 85 20.21 12.90 -0.37
N ASN A 86 21.21 13.77 -0.21
CA ASN A 86 21.03 15.21 -0.32
C ASN A 86 20.55 15.61 -1.73
N SER A 87 21.11 15.02 -2.75
CA SER A 87 20.76 15.34 -4.14
C SER A 87 19.34 14.90 -4.48
N ILE A 88 18.94 13.72 -4.06
CA ILE A 88 17.55 13.23 -4.23
C ILE A 88 16.57 14.12 -3.49
N LEU A 89 16.86 14.50 -2.24
CA LEU A 89 15.99 15.38 -1.46
C LEU A 89 15.77 16.72 -2.13
N ILE A 90 16.80 17.31 -2.74
CA ILE A 90 16.67 18.60 -3.47
C ILE A 90 15.69 18.44 -4.63
N ILE A 91 15.83 17.38 -5.45
CA ILE A 91 14.94 17.17 -6.60
C ILE A 91 13.52 16.82 -6.16
N ILE A 92 13.34 15.96 -5.15
CA ILE A 92 12.01 15.63 -4.65
C ILE A 92 11.32 16.88 -4.12
N LYS A 93 12.01 17.71 -3.34
CA LYS A 93 11.47 18.99 -2.85
C LYS A 93 11.04 19.90 -4.01
N GLN A 94 11.88 20.07 -5.01
CA GLN A 94 11.53 20.87 -6.19
C GLN A 94 10.32 20.31 -6.93
N TYR A 95 10.31 18.99 -7.16
CA TYR A 95 9.20 18.32 -7.83
C TYR A 95 7.88 18.51 -7.08
N ILE A 96 7.88 18.31 -5.75
CA ILE A 96 6.68 18.48 -4.94
C ILE A 96 6.23 19.95 -4.90
N THR A 97 7.18 20.89 -4.90
CA THR A 97 6.85 22.33 -4.96
C THR A 97 6.15 22.70 -6.25
N ASP A 98 6.60 22.14 -7.38
CA ASP A 98 6.06 22.47 -8.70
C ASP A 98 4.78 21.69 -9.03
N TYR A 99 4.71 20.42 -8.64
CA TYR A 99 3.60 19.52 -8.93
C TYR A 99 2.48 19.60 -7.88
N GLY A 100 2.85 19.80 -6.63
CA GLY A 100 1.96 19.65 -5.46
C GLY A 100 1.70 18.17 -5.13
N PHE A 101 1.31 17.94 -3.89
CA PHE A 101 0.80 16.65 -3.44
C PHE A 101 -0.22 16.89 -2.32
N SER A 102 -1.44 16.45 -2.52
CA SER A 102 -2.48 16.54 -1.51
C SER A 102 -3.24 15.21 -1.44
N TYR A 103 -3.86 14.98 -0.28
CA TYR A 103 -4.73 13.85 -0.05
C TYR A 103 -6.03 14.39 0.55
N GLY A 104 -7.10 14.34 -0.20
CA GLY A 104 -8.37 14.92 0.14
C GLY A 104 -9.51 13.93 0.14
N TYR A 105 -10.72 14.42 0.38
CA TYR A 105 -11.93 13.60 0.40
C TYR A 105 -12.21 12.96 -0.96
N SER A 106 -11.94 13.67 -2.05
CA SER A 106 -12.11 13.15 -3.41
C SER A 106 -11.24 11.93 -3.72
N ASP A 107 -10.09 11.79 -3.03
CA ASP A 107 -9.23 10.61 -3.17
C ASP A 107 -9.82 9.34 -2.54
N LEU A 108 -10.86 9.49 -1.74
CA LEU A 108 -11.57 8.39 -1.07
C LEU A 108 -12.90 8.05 -1.76
N GLU A 109 -13.29 8.81 -2.77
CA GLU A 109 -14.58 8.66 -3.42
C GLU A 109 -14.59 7.42 -4.32
N LEU A 110 -15.53 6.53 -4.06
CA LEU A 110 -15.78 5.32 -4.84
C LEU A 110 -16.92 5.53 -5.81
N SER A 111 -16.92 4.79 -6.92
CA SER A 111 -18.06 4.76 -7.82
C SER A 111 -19.32 4.23 -7.10
N GLU A 112 -20.51 4.63 -7.55
CA GLU A 112 -21.79 4.15 -6.99
C GLU A 112 -21.87 2.63 -7.02
N LYS A 113 -21.43 2.01 -8.11
CA LYS A 113 -21.36 0.56 -8.27
C LYS A 113 -20.50 -0.13 -7.20
N ASP A 114 -19.34 0.46 -6.87
CA ASP A 114 -18.44 -0.11 -5.87
C ASP A 114 -18.99 0.06 -4.46
N ARG A 115 -19.65 1.18 -4.23
CA ARG A 115 -20.35 1.47 -2.97
C ARG A 115 -21.49 0.49 -2.74
N GLU A 116 -22.31 0.23 -3.76
CA GLU A 116 -23.38 -0.77 -3.71
C GLU A 116 -22.81 -2.19 -3.48
N ALA A 117 -21.74 -2.56 -4.15
CA ALA A 117 -21.10 -3.86 -3.95
C ALA A 117 -20.62 -4.05 -2.50
N ILE A 118 -20.01 -3.02 -1.91
CA ILE A 118 -19.58 -3.05 -0.50
C ILE A 118 -20.80 -3.15 0.44
N LEU A 119 -21.86 -2.41 0.19
CA LEU A 119 -23.09 -2.46 1.00
C LEU A 119 -23.74 -3.84 0.93
N ASN A 120 -23.78 -4.46 -0.24
CA ASN A 120 -24.30 -5.82 -0.40
C ASN A 120 -23.47 -6.84 0.39
N ASP A 121 -22.15 -6.76 0.33
CA ASP A 121 -21.25 -7.61 1.13
C ASP A 121 -21.47 -7.44 2.64
N ILE A 122 -21.68 -6.22 3.09
CA ILE A 122 -22.00 -5.91 4.50
C ILE A 122 -23.34 -6.54 4.88
N ASN A 123 -24.38 -6.37 4.06
CA ASN A 123 -25.70 -6.94 4.32
C ASN A 123 -25.69 -8.46 4.36
N GLU A 124 -24.98 -9.12 3.45
CA GLU A 124 -24.78 -10.58 3.51
C GLU A 124 -24.10 -11.01 4.81
N THR A 125 -23.11 -10.23 5.26
CA THR A 125 -22.41 -10.52 6.51
C THR A 125 -23.32 -10.33 7.72
N TYR A 126 -24.16 -9.30 7.72
CA TYR A 126 -25.19 -9.12 8.77
C TYR A 126 -26.10 -10.33 8.87
N ASN A 127 -26.59 -10.86 7.75
CA ASN A 127 -27.44 -12.05 7.75
C ASN A 127 -26.73 -13.27 8.35
N LYS A 128 -25.46 -13.49 7.99
CA LYS A 128 -24.64 -14.58 8.57
C LYS A 128 -24.45 -14.44 10.07
N VAL A 129 -24.12 -13.22 10.52
CA VAL A 129 -23.95 -12.92 11.95
C VAL A 129 -25.26 -13.11 12.72
N TYR A 130 -26.39 -12.69 12.13
CA TYR A 130 -27.72 -12.91 12.69
C TYR A 130 -28.05 -14.40 12.85
N ASP A 131 -27.75 -15.19 11.82
CA ASP A 131 -27.96 -16.65 11.86
C ASP A 131 -27.07 -17.32 12.91
N LEU A 132 -25.80 -16.95 13.03
CA LEU A 132 -24.92 -17.46 14.09
C LEU A 132 -25.43 -17.11 15.48
N THR A 133 -25.93 -15.89 15.68
CA THR A 133 -26.52 -15.44 16.94
C THR A 133 -27.80 -16.24 17.26
N ASN A 134 -28.64 -16.51 16.28
CA ASN A 134 -29.84 -17.33 16.45
C ASN A 134 -29.49 -18.80 16.80
N GLN A 135 -28.46 -19.35 16.16
CA GLN A 135 -27.97 -20.72 16.48
C GLN A 135 -27.42 -20.79 17.91
N LEU A 136 -26.72 -19.75 18.37
CA LEU A 136 -26.25 -19.66 19.74
C LEU A 136 -27.43 -19.62 20.73
N ASN A 137 -28.40 -18.73 20.51
CA ASN A 137 -29.59 -18.57 21.35
C ASN A 137 -30.42 -19.86 21.43
N LYS A 138 -30.59 -20.55 20.31
CA LYS A 138 -31.29 -21.83 20.21
C LYS A 138 -30.46 -23.02 20.70
N LYS A 139 -29.20 -22.80 21.10
CA LYS A 139 -28.24 -23.83 21.52
C LYS A 139 -27.96 -24.91 20.47
N THR A 140 -28.20 -24.60 19.20
CA THR A 140 -27.97 -25.51 18.06
C THR A 140 -26.55 -25.43 17.49
N LEU A 141 -25.80 -24.39 17.82
CA LEU A 141 -24.42 -24.21 17.38
C LEU A 141 -23.51 -25.30 17.97
N SER A 142 -22.84 -26.06 17.11
CA SER A 142 -21.85 -27.05 17.56
C SER A 142 -20.56 -26.37 17.99
N PRO A 143 -20.08 -26.62 19.23
CA PRO A 143 -18.84 -25.97 19.69
C PRO A 143 -17.63 -26.50 18.92
N MET A 144 -16.66 -25.63 18.64
CA MET A 144 -15.35 -26.00 18.09
C MET A 144 -14.53 -26.74 19.17
N ARG A 145 -13.57 -27.56 18.70
CA ARG A 145 -12.73 -28.36 19.60
C ARG A 145 -11.99 -27.47 20.60
N GLY A 146 -12.25 -27.69 21.88
CA GLY A 146 -11.62 -26.94 22.97
C GLY A 146 -12.24 -25.58 23.28
N MET A 147 -13.42 -25.25 22.72
CA MET A 147 -14.14 -24.00 22.94
C MET A 147 -15.55 -24.25 23.46
N THR A 148 -16.09 -23.32 24.22
CA THR A 148 -17.53 -23.28 24.53
C THR A 148 -18.35 -22.86 23.31
N ARG A 149 -19.69 -22.96 23.40
CA ARG A 149 -20.56 -22.47 22.31
C ARG A 149 -20.45 -20.95 22.13
N GLU A 150 -20.36 -20.23 23.23
CA GLU A 150 -20.19 -18.76 23.24
C GLU A 150 -18.87 -18.35 22.61
N GLU A 151 -17.77 -19.01 22.97
CA GLU A 151 -16.45 -18.75 22.39
C GLU A 151 -16.42 -19.10 20.89
N THR A 152 -17.09 -20.19 20.51
CA THR A 152 -17.21 -20.57 19.09
C THR A 152 -18.00 -19.55 18.30
N ALA A 153 -19.15 -19.09 18.85
CA ALA A 153 -19.95 -18.06 18.19
C ALA A 153 -19.15 -16.77 18.01
N GLU A 154 -18.44 -16.34 19.04
CA GLU A 154 -17.63 -15.11 19.02
C GLU A 154 -16.48 -15.19 18.01
N ALA A 155 -15.83 -16.36 17.91
CA ALA A 155 -14.78 -16.60 16.93
C ALA A 155 -15.32 -16.55 15.49
N LEU A 156 -16.46 -17.21 15.23
CA LEU A 156 -17.09 -17.23 13.91
C LEU A 156 -17.61 -15.85 13.50
N ILE A 157 -18.26 -15.12 14.41
CA ILE A 157 -18.75 -13.76 14.16
C ILE A 157 -17.56 -12.82 13.85
N THR A 158 -16.51 -12.89 14.67
CA THR A 158 -15.30 -12.08 14.44
C THR A 158 -14.67 -12.39 13.09
N TYR A 159 -14.60 -13.65 12.69
CA TYR A 159 -14.09 -14.08 11.39
C TYR A 159 -14.91 -13.52 10.22
N GLU A 160 -16.26 -13.64 10.25
CA GLU A 160 -17.10 -13.12 9.16
C GLU A 160 -17.03 -11.59 9.06
N LEU A 161 -16.99 -10.88 10.19
CA LEU A 161 -16.85 -9.42 10.19
C LEU A 161 -15.47 -8.96 9.68
N ALA A 162 -14.39 -9.66 10.03
CA ALA A 162 -13.05 -9.39 9.49
C ALA A 162 -13.00 -9.63 7.98
N LYS A 163 -13.61 -10.71 7.51
CA LYS A 163 -13.70 -11.05 6.09
C LYS A 163 -14.47 -9.99 5.28
N ALA A 164 -15.57 -9.45 5.82
CA ALA A 164 -16.30 -8.35 5.19
C ALA A 164 -15.45 -7.09 5.07
N ARG A 165 -14.73 -6.72 6.13
CA ARG A 165 -13.78 -5.59 6.10
C ARG A 165 -12.72 -5.77 5.01
N ASP A 166 -12.14 -6.96 4.93
CA ASP A 166 -11.06 -7.24 3.97
C ASP A 166 -11.58 -7.22 2.53
N ARG A 167 -12.79 -7.74 2.26
CA ARG A 167 -13.43 -7.65 0.94
C ARG A 167 -13.75 -6.21 0.56
N ALA A 168 -14.34 -5.43 1.46
CA ALA A 168 -14.59 -4.01 1.24
C ALA A 168 -13.29 -3.25 0.92
N GLY A 169 -12.21 -3.56 1.65
CA GLY A 169 -10.89 -3.00 1.39
C GLY A 169 -10.31 -3.38 0.03
N ILE A 170 -10.46 -4.62 -0.40
CA ILE A 170 -10.02 -5.10 -1.72
C ILE A 170 -10.81 -4.38 -2.82
N THR A 171 -12.14 -4.31 -2.70
CA THR A 171 -13.01 -3.61 -3.67
C THR A 171 -12.60 -2.15 -3.80
N ALA A 172 -12.45 -1.44 -2.69
CA ALA A 172 -12.03 -0.04 -2.69
C ALA A 172 -10.66 0.14 -3.36
N ASN A 173 -9.64 -0.61 -2.95
CA ASN A 173 -8.28 -0.47 -3.50
C ASN A 173 -8.17 -0.84 -4.99
N SER A 174 -8.96 -1.81 -5.46
CA SER A 174 -8.93 -2.26 -6.85
C SER A 174 -9.50 -1.22 -7.82
N ASN A 175 -10.42 -0.40 -7.35
CA ASN A 175 -11.18 0.53 -8.18
C ASN A 175 -10.70 2.00 -8.06
N LEU A 176 -9.85 2.31 -7.07
CA LEU A 176 -9.15 3.60 -7.03
C LEU A 176 -8.16 3.71 -8.18
N SER A 177 -8.09 4.91 -8.78
CA SER A 177 -7.13 5.23 -9.86
C SER A 177 -5.68 4.96 -9.42
N ASP A 178 -4.83 4.60 -10.37
CA ASP A 178 -3.39 4.44 -10.12
C ASP A 178 -2.70 5.78 -9.78
N ASP A 179 -3.31 6.91 -10.15
CA ASP A 179 -2.85 8.27 -9.82
C ASP A 179 -3.40 8.76 -8.47
N ASN A 180 -4.19 7.96 -7.77
CA ASN A 180 -4.74 8.30 -6.47
C ASN A 180 -3.63 8.44 -5.42
N ALA A 181 -3.59 9.60 -4.73
CA ALA A 181 -2.54 9.93 -3.78
C ALA A 181 -2.42 8.93 -2.63
N GLY A 182 -3.55 8.46 -2.07
CA GLY A 182 -3.58 7.46 -1.01
C GLY A 182 -3.07 6.09 -1.46
N LYS A 183 -3.48 5.67 -2.66
CA LYS A 183 -3.02 4.42 -3.28
C LYS A 183 -1.51 4.48 -3.57
N ILE A 184 -1.01 5.59 -4.10
CA ILE A 184 0.43 5.82 -4.32
C ILE A 184 1.20 5.68 -3.00
N MET A 185 0.80 6.40 -1.95
CA MET A 185 1.47 6.34 -0.65
C MET A 185 1.49 4.94 -0.05
N ALA A 186 0.37 4.23 -0.10
CA ALA A 186 0.23 2.89 0.47
C ALA A 186 1.05 1.84 -0.30
N THR A 187 1.01 1.87 -1.63
CA THR A 187 1.69 0.87 -2.48
C THR A 187 3.19 1.08 -2.56
N THR A 188 3.66 2.33 -2.61
CA THR A 188 5.10 2.63 -2.57
C THR A 188 5.71 2.41 -1.18
N GLY A 189 4.88 2.24 -0.15
CA GLY A 189 5.31 2.08 1.23
C GLY A 189 5.72 3.40 1.90
N ALA A 190 5.46 4.53 1.27
CA ALA A 190 5.79 5.84 1.84
C ALA A 190 5.06 6.08 3.16
N ARG A 191 3.75 5.85 3.19
CA ARG A 191 2.93 5.95 4.41
C ARG A 191 1.61 5.21 4.27
N GLY A 192 1.13 4.65 5.38
CA GLY A 192 -0.10 3.87 5.40
C GLY A 192 0.05 2.48 4.77
N SER A 193 -1.07 1.83 4.56
CA SER A 193 -1.16 0.52 3.91
C SER A 193 -2.43 0.44 3.07
N ALA A 194 -2.53 -0.56 2.21
CA ALA A 194 -3.75 -0.85 1.46
C ALA A 194 -4.98 -1.03 2.38
N LEU A 195 -4.76 -1.60 3.58
CA LEU A 195 -5.81 -1.72 4.59
C LEU A 195 -6.32 -0.34 5.04
N ASN A 196 -5.41 0.61 5.31
CA ASN A 196 -5.82 1.95 5.73
C ASN A 196 -6.64 2.66 4.66
N VAL A 197 -6.21 2.60 3.40
CA VAL A 197 -6.95 3.18 2.27
C VAL A 197 -8.31 2.50 2.13
N GLY A 198 -8.37 1.16 2.20
CA GLY A 198 -9.61 0.40 2.14
C GLY A 198 -10.57 0.73 3.29
N GLN A 199 -10.06 0.96 4.50
CA GLN A 199 -10.87 1.35 5.66
C GLN A 199 -11.45 2.76 5.52
N MET A 200 -10.69 3.68 4.93
CA MET A 200 -11.16 5.06 4.71
C MET A 200 -12.14 5.16 3.54
N ALA A 201 -11.86 4.50 2.42
CA ALA A 201 -12.67 4.60 1.21
C ALA A 201 -13.84 3.60 1.19
N GLY A 202 -13.67 2.40 1.74
CA GLY A 202 -14.66 1.33 1.74
C GLY A 202 -15.44 1.26 3.06
N ALA A 203 -14.92 0.45 3.98
CA ALA A 203 -15.55 0.27 5.30
C ALA A 203 -14.50 0.08 6.39
N LEU A 204 -14.68 0.78 7.51
CA LEU A 204 -13.80 0.67 8.68
C LEU A 204 -13.77 -0.78 9.23
N GLY A 205 -14.91 -1.45 9.20
CA GLY A 205 -15.09 -2.82 9.69
C GLY A 205 -15.03 -2.94 11.21
N GLN A 206 -15.19 -4.17 11.69
CA GLN A 206 -15.14 -4.48 13.12
C GLN A 206 -13.74 -4.19 13.68
N GLN A 207 -13.70 -3.40 14.72
CA GLN A 207 -12.49 -3.14 15.50
C GLN A 207 -12.42 -4.10 16.69
N SER A 208 -11.20 -4.43 17.09
CA SER A 208 -10.95 -5.30 18.25
C SER A 208 -10.11 -4.60 19.30
N ARG A 209 -10.39 -4.90 20.56
CA ARG A 209 -9.60 -4.46 21.71
C ARG A 209 -9.03 -5.71 22.41
N ARG A 210 -7.71 -5.81 22.49
CA ARG A 210 -7.02 -6.96 23.10
C ARG A 210 -7.49 -8.32 22.54
N GLY A 211 -7.68 -8.38 21.22
CA GLY A 211 -8.11 -9.60 20.53
C GLY A 211 -9.59 -9.95 20.66
N LYS A 212 -10.40 -9.12 21.32
CA LYS A 212 -11.84 -9.32 21.47
C LYS A 212 -12.60 -8.21 20.74
N ARG A 213 -13.78 -8.55 20.22
CA ARG A 213 -14.74 -7.62 19.64
C ARG A 213 -15.18 -6.62 20.72
N LEU A 214 -15.44 -5.37 20.32
CA LEU A 214 -16.07 -4.40 21.21
C LEU A 214 -17.53 -4.80 21.39
N HIS A 215 -17.92 -5.00 22.63
CA HIS A 215 -19.32 -5.14 23.02
C HIS A 215 -19.89 -3.78 23.32
N THR A 216 -21.07 -3.51 22.80
CA THR A 216 -21.89 -2.34 23.14
C THR A 216 -22.64 -2.62 24.44
#